data_a1696d83b56308faa5c0688f050a1a39
#
_entry.id   a1696d83b56308faa5c0688f050a1a39
#
_cell.length_a   1.000
_cell.length_b   1.000
_cell.length_c   1.000
_cell.angle_alpha   90.00
_cell.angle_beta   90.00
_cell.angle_gamma   90.00
#
_symmetry.space_group_name_H-M   'P 1'
#
loop_
_entity.id
_entity.type
_entity.pdbx_description
1 polymer ?
#
loop_
_entity_poly.entity_id
_entity_poly.type
_entity_poly.pdbx_seq_one_letter_code
_entity_poly.pdbx_strand_id
1 'polypeptide(L)'
;MRFVLGLFLANAILQPVRFPQNPIITPQMSASLGDNMNGPSLIRVPQWVQNPLGKYYLYFAHHQGKFIRLAFANRLEGPWSIYEPGTLHLDQVKLCHNHIASPDVHVDEEQHQIRMYFHCPAQGIGEDIGEQKTLLASSTDGLHFTPQLVALGPAYYRVFRWRNTYYAIARTGVFLRSRDGVSPFEQGPTLFNDDPKLVLRHAAVDVQGDRLSVYYSRIGDAPERILLSHIALKPEWMKWKASAPVKVLAPETAFEGADQPNQPSNEGVVHGKVNQLRDPAIFHEGGTTYLLYSVAGESGIAIAELR
;
A
#
# COMPACT_ATOMS: atom_id res chain seq x y z
N MET A 1 43.57 14.83 19.28
CA MET A 1 42.52 13.90 19.69
C MET A 1 41.21 14.61 19.50
N ARG A 2 40.54 14.41 18.35
CA ARG A 2 39.23 15.04 18.06
C ARG A 2 38.15 14.02 18.40
N PHE A 3 37.37 14.28 19.42
CA PHE A 3 36.17 13.53 19.74
C PHE A 3 35.10 13.84 18.68
N VAL A 4 34.76 12.86 17.87
CA VAL A 4 33.56 12.90 17.03
C VAL A 4 32.38 12.56 17.95
N LEU A 5 31.62 13.58 18.30
CA LEU A 5 30.36 13.42 19.02
C LEU A 5 29.37 12.83 18.02
N GLY A 6 29.12 11.54 18.10
CA GLY A 6 28.05 10.88 17.38
C GLY A 6 26.70 11.39 17.92
N LEU A 7 26.02 12.23 17.15
CA LEU A 7 24.61 12.56 17.42
C LEU A 7 23.80 11.24 17.28
N PHE A 8 23.47 10.62 18.40
CA PHE A 8 22.34 9.72 18.47
C PHE A 8 21.07 10.56 18.29
N LEU A 9 20.55 10.63 17.05
CA LEU A 9 19.18 11.07 16.83
C LEU A 9 18.30 10.07 17.58
N ALA A 10 17.75 10.50 18.70
CA ALA A 10 16.67 9.78 19.37
C ALA A 10 15.59 9.51 18.33
N ASN A 11 15.21 8.25 18.14
CA ASN A 11 14.05 7.89 17.35
C ASN A 11 12.84 8.61 17.99
N ALA A 12 12.40 9.70 17.39
CA ALA A 12 11.14 10.31 17.77
C ALA A 12 10.07 9.21 17.60
N ILE A 13 9.39 8.88 18.67
CA ILE A 13 8.27 7.93 18.63
C ILE A 13 7.19 8.62 17.80
N LEU A 14 6.96 8.13 16.58
CA LEU A 14 5.87 8.61 15.74
C LEU A 14 4.56 8.44 16.49
N GLN A 15 3.84 9.54 16.68
CA GLN A 15 2.52 9.54 17.28
C GLN A 15 1.45 9.71 16.19
N PRO A 16 0.69 8.67 15.85
CA PRO A 16 -0.38 8.79 14.89
C PRO A 16 -1.58 9.54 15.51
N VAL A 17 -1.99 10.62 14.85
CA VAL A 17 -3.19 11.38 15.22
C VAL A 17 -4.29 11.06 14.21
N ARG A 18 -5.27 10.27 14.65
CA ARG A 18 -6.42 9.86 13.84
C ARG A 18 -7.30 11.04 13.47
N PHE A 19 -7.78 11.09 12.24
CA PHE A 19 -8.75 12.10 11.84
C PHE A 19 -10.09 11.88 12.52
N PRO A 20 -10.78 12.96 12.97
CA PRO A 20 -12.10 12.85 13.58
C PRO A 20 -13.18 12.27 12.65
N GLN A 21 -12.98 12.38 11.33
CA GLN A 21 -13.91 11.92 10.29
C GLN A 21 -13.74 10.42 9.95
N ASN A 22 -12.81 9.73 10.61
CA ASN A 22 -12.59 8.31 10.36
C ASN A 22 -13.80 7.43 10.74
N PRO A 23 -14.01 6.35 9.98
CA PRO A 23 -13.32 5.97 8.74
C PRO A 23 -13.74 6.85 7.56
N ILE A 24 -12.78 7.25 6.70
CA ILE A 24 -13.02 8.12 5.56
C ILE A 24 -13.70 7.40 4.38
N ILE A 25 -13.57 6.08 4.29
CA ILE A 25 -14.28 5.21 3.34
C ILE A 25 -14.97 4.10 4.12
N THR A 26 -16.25 3.89 3.83
CA THR A 26 -17.09 2.84 4.45
C THR A 26 -17.94 2.14 3.40
N PRO A 27 -18.41 0.90 3.66
CA PRO A 27 -19.30 0.16 2.75
C PRO A 27 -20.59 0.92 2.40
N GLN A 28 -21.08 1.73 3.33
CA GLN A 28 -22.36 2.45 3.18
C GLN A 28 -22.30 3.62 2.19
N MET A 29 -21.10 4.02 1.75
CA MET A 29 -20.97 5.14 0.81
C MET A 29 -21.45 4.80 -0.60
N SER A 30 -21.40 3.52 -1.00
CA SER A 30 -21.94 3.03 -2.27
C SER A 30 -22.14 1.52 -2.24
N ALA A 31 -23.20 1.06 -2.90
CA ALA A 31 -23.46 -0.38 -3.09
C ALA A 31 -22.37 -1.07 -3.93
N SER A 32 -21.65 -0.34 -4.79
CA SER A 32 -20.55 -0.87 -5.61
C SER A 32 -19.32 -1.25 -4.79
N LEU A 33 -19.19 -0.78 -3.55
CA LEU A 33 -18.06 -1.08 -2.67
C LEU A 33 -18.11 -2.50 -2.08
N GLY A 34 -19.32 -3.05 -1.88
CA GLY A 34 -19.47 -4.29 -1.13
C GLY A 34 -19.09 -4.13 0.34
N ASP A 35 -18.63 -5.20 0.95
CA ASP A 35 -18.34 -5.29 2.39
C ASP A 35 -16.83 -5.29 2.73
N ASN A 36 -15.97 -5.18 1.73
CA ASN A 36 -14.52 -5.36 1.90
C ASN A 36 -13.75 -4.25 1.15
N MET A 37 -12.85 -3.56 1.87
CA MET A 37 -12.02 -2.46 1.34
C MET A 37 -10.60 -2.61 1.83
N ASN A 38 -9.66 -2.74 0.89
CA ASN A 38 -8.25 -2.96 1.21
C ASN A 38 -7.30 -2.25 0.23
N GLY A 39 -6.02 -2.27 0.57
CA GLY A 39 -4.94 -1.80 -0.27
C GLY A 39 -5.07 -0.34 -0.71
N PRO A 40 -5.27 0.63 0.22
CA PRO A 40 -5.36 2.04 -0.15
C PRO A 40 -4.07 2.54 -0.80
N SER A 41 -4.23 3.45 -1.78
CA SER A 41 -3.15 4.22 -2.38
C SER A 41 -3.65 5.60 -2.74
N LEU A 42 -3.07 6.63 -2.13
CA LEU A 42 -3.53 8.01 -2.25
C LEU A 42 -2.55 8.84 -3.06
N ILE A 43 -3.07 9.60 -4.01
CA ILE A 43 -2.31 10.63 -4.72
C ILE A 43 -2.98 11.99 -4.61
N ARG A 44 -2.17 13.04 -4.65
CA ARG A 44 -2.63 14.36 -5.07
C ARG A 44 -2.71 14.36 -6.60
N VAL A 45 -3.86 14.75 -7.15
CA VAL A 45 -4.04 14.80 -8.59
C VAL A 45 -3.10 15.85 -9.19
N PRO A 46 -2.27 15.47 -10.18
CA PRO A 46 -1.32 16.39 -10.80
C PRO A 46 -2.01 17.55 -11.53
N GLN A 47 -1.34 18.68 -11.63
CA GLN A 47 -1.91 19.88 -12.28
C GLN A 47 -2.13 19.72 -13.78
N TRP A 48 -1.42 18.80 -14.43
CA TRP A 48 -1.59 18.52 -15.85
C TRP A 48 -2.84 17.68 -16.19
N VAL A 49 -3.49 17.06 -15.18
CA VAL A 49 -4.77 16.35 -15.38
C VAL A 49 -5.88 17.35 -15.65
N GLN A 50 -6.55 17.18 -16.78
CA GLN A 50 -7.64 18.07 -17.18
C GLN A 50 -8.95 17.65 -16.50
N ASN A 51 -9.72 18.63 -15.99
CA ASN A 51 -11.03 18.44 -15.37
C ASN A 51 -11.06 17.33 -14.29
N PRO A 52 -10.18 17.36 -13.27
CA PRO A 52 -10.16 16.33 -12.25
C PRO A 52 -11.45 16.33 -11.42
N LEU A 53 -11.86 15.17 -10.93
CA LEU A 53 -13.02 15.03 -10.05
C LEU A 53 -12.81 15.68 -8.68
N GLY A 54 -11.56 15.80 -8.24
CA GLY A 54 -11.17 16.41 -6.98
C GLY A 54 -9.65 16.56 -6.88
N LYS A 55 -9.18 17.16 -5.80
CA LYS A 55 -7.76 17.39 -5.52
C LYS A 55 -7.01 16.10 -5.19
N TYR A 56 -7.71 15.12 -4.62
CA TYR A 56 -7.14 13.85 -4.19
C TYR A 56 -7.90 12.69 -4.81
N TYR A 57 -7.14 11.66 -5.21
CA TYR A 57 -7.66 10.38 -5.67
C TYR A 57 -7.13 9.28 -4.74
N LEU A 58 -8.06 8.56 -4.11
CA LEU A 58 -7.80 7.41 -3.26
C LEU A 58 -8.22 6.14 -4.00
N TYR A 59 -7.24 5.37 -4.44
CA TYR A 59 -7.46 4.07 -5.06
C TYR A 59 -7.46 2.99 -3.99
N PHE A 60 -8.30 1.97 -4.16
CA PHE A 60 -8.39 0.83 -3.26
C PHE A 60 -9.07 -0.36 -3.93
N ALA A 61 -9.08 -1.50 -3.27
CA ALA A 61 -9.60 -2.73 -3.84
C ALA A 61 -10.62 -3.43 -2.93
N HIS A 62 -11.16 -4.49 -3.43
CA HIS A 62 -11.86 -5.55 -2.70
C HIS A 62 -11.08 -6.84 -2.90
N HIS A 63 -11.01 -7.69 -1.90
CA HIS A 63 -10.19 -8.89 -1.92
C HIS A 63 -10.45 -9.81 -3.14
N GLN A 64 -11.70 -9.84 -3.61
CA GLN A 64 -12.11 -10.56 -4.82
C GLN A 64 -12.72 -9.63 -5.87
N GLY A 65 -12.27 -8.38 -5.90
CA GLY A 65 -12.83 -7.33 -6.75
C GLY A 65 -12.57 -7.55 -8.23
N LYS A 66 -13.52 -7.13 -9.05
CA LYS A 66 -13.41 -7.16 -10.50
C LYS A 66 -12.90 -5.86 -11.09
N PHE A 67 -12.66 -4.85 -10.28
CA PHE A 67 -12.13 -3.56 -10.67
C PHE A 67 -11.43 -2.86 -9.50
N ILE A 68 -10.50 -1.97 -9.82
CA ILE A 68 -9.90 -1.05 -8.86
C ILE A 68 -10.86 0.11 -8.63
N ARG A 69 -11.17 0.38 -7.37
CA ARG A 69 -12.07 1.42 -6.91
C ARG A 69 -11.35 2.74 -6.78
N LEU A 70 -12.12 3.82 -6.87
CA LEU A 70 -11.64 5.17 -6.66
C LEU A 70 -12.63 5.95 -5.80
N ALA A 71 -12.12 6.63 -4.79
CA ALA A 71 -12.78 7.76 -4.15
C ALA A 71 -12.01 9.04 -4.43
N PHE A 72 -12.72 10.18 -4.46
CA PHE A 72 -12.11 11.48 -4.69
C PHE A 72 -12.63 12.52 -3.69
N ALA A 73 -11.80 13.50 -3.38
CA ALA A 73 -12.14 14.60 -2.49
C ALA A 73 -11.29 15.84 -2.79
N ASN A 74 -11.73 17.01 -2.26
CA ASN A 74 -10.94 18.23 -2.28
C ASN A 74 -10.11 18.47 -1.01
N ARG A 75 -10.36 17.68 0.04
CA ARG A 75 -9.67 17.73 1.32
C ARG A 75 -9.41 16.30 1.82
N LEU A 76 -8.33 16.09 2.56
CA LEU A 76 -7.98 14.77 3.11
C LEU A 76 -9.02 14.27 4.12
N GLU A 77 -9.63 15.19 4.86
CA GLU A 77 -10.71 14.88 5.80
C GLU A 77 -12.04 14.53 5.10
N GLY A 78 -12.13 14.79 3.80
CA GLY A 78 -13.33 14.64 3.00
C GLY A 78 -14.19 15.92 2.91
N PRO A 79 -15.48 15.81 2.55
CA PRO A 79 -16.17 14.53 2.28
C PRO A 79 -15.59 13.83 1.04
N TRP A 80 -15.50 12.50 1.09
CA TRP A 80 -15.11 11.66 -0.02
C TRP A 80 -16.34 11.22 -0.82
N SER A 81 -16.20 11.17 -2.14
CA SER A 81 -17.21 10.66 -3.07
C SER A 81 -16.64 9.45 -3.82
N ILE A 82 -17.50 8.46 -4.08
CA ILE A 82 -17.11 7.27 -4.83
C ILE A 82 -17.25 7.53 -6.33
N TYR A 83 -16.23 7.18 -7.09
CA TYR A 83 -16.30 7.14 -8.55
C TYR A 83 -16.85 5.76 -8.97
N GLU A 84 -18.16 5.71 -9.21
CA GLU A 84 -18.92 4.46 -9.43
C GLU A 84 -18.40 3.59 -10.59
N PRO A 85 -17.90 4.16 -11.70
CA PRO A 85 -17.36 3.33 -12.78
C PRO A 85 -16.15 2.49 -12.39
N GLY A 86 -15.38 2.90 -11.35
CA GLY A 86 -14.05 2.33 -11.11
C GLY A 86 -13.03 2.77 -12.16
N THR A 87 -11.77 2.32 -12.04
CA THR A 87 -10.67 2.85 -12.86
C THR A 87 -10.01 1.83 -13.77
N LEU A 88 -9.82 0.61 -13.32
CA LEU A 88 -9.26 -0.50 -14.08
C LEU A 88 -10.12 -1.73 -13.82
N HIS A 89 -10.58 -2.39 -14.89
CA HIS A 89 -11.44 -3.56 -14.81
C HIS A 89 -10.71 -4.85 -15.19
N LEU A 90 -11.10 -5.96 -14.58
CA LEU A 90 -10.51 -7.28 -14.82
C LEU A 90 -10.57 -7.69 -16.29
N ASP A 91 -11.65 -7.40 -16.98
CA ASP A 91 -11.86 -7.71 -18.41
C ASP A 91 -10.91 -6.96 -19.36
N GLN A 92 -10.35 -5.83 -18.92
CA GLN A 92 -9.32 -5.10 -19.64
C GLN A 92 -7.94 -5.78 -19.55
N VAL A 93 -7.73 -6.67 -18.57
CA VAL A 93 -6.42 -7.28 -18.27
C VAL A 93 -6.41 -8.76 -18.67
N LYS A 94 -6.12 -9.05 -19.93
CA LYS A 94 -6.20 -10.40 -20.51
C LYS A 94 -5.34 -11.47 -19.80
N LEU A 95 -4.30 -11.06 -19.07
CA LEU A 95 -3.46 -11.97 -18.29
C LEU A 95 -4.08 -12.37 -16.95
N CYS A 96 -5.05 -11.59 -16.47
CA CYS A 96 -5.65 -11.78 -15.16
C CYS A 96 -6.93 -12.61 -15.23
N HIS A 97 -7.18 -13.39 -14.16
CA HIS A 97 -8.45 -14.04 -13.93
C HIS A 97 -8.86 -13.85 -12.46
N ASN A 98 -10.12 -14.14 -12.15
CA ASN A 98 -10.73 -14.01 -10.83
C ASN A 98 -10.82 -12.58 -10.27
N HIS A 99 -9.72 -11.90 -9.99
CA HIS A 99 -9.74 -10.58 -9.39
C HIS A 99 -8.52 -9.74 -9.78
N ILE A 100 -8.63 -8.44 -9.53
CA ILE A 100 -7.51 -7.50 -9.50
C ILE A 100 -7.53 -6.71 -8.21
N ALA A 101 -6.37 -6.48 -7.57
CA ALA A 101 -6.35 -5.90 -6.23
C ALA A 101 -5.06 -5.13 -5.90
N SER A 102 -5.05 -4.51 -4.72
CA SER A 102 -3.94 -3.83 -4.04
C SER A 102 -3.18 -2.85 -4.92
N PRO A 103 -3.84 -1.78 -5.39
CA PRO A 103 -3.19 -0.76 -6.19
C PRO A 103 -2.06 -0.08 -5.40
N ASP A 104 -0.97 0.22 -6.09
CA ASP A 104 0.12 1.09 -5.65
C ASP A 104 0.34 2.15 -6.73
N VAL A 105 -0.12 3.38 -6.49
CA VAL A 105 -0.28 4.40 -7.53
C VAL A 105 0.73 5.52 -7.34
N HIS A 106 1.43 5.83 -8.42
CA HIS A 106 2.51 6.82 -8.45
C HIS A 106 2.28 7.83 -9.57
N VAL A 107 2.60 9.10 -9.28
CA VAL A 107 2.61 10.16 -10.27
C VAL A 107 4.01 10.27 -10.87
N ASP A 108 4.11 10.17 -12.18
CA ASP A 108 5.31 10.45 -12.96
C ASP A 108 5.17 11.83 -13.61
N GLU A 109 5.69 12.85 -12.92
CA GLU A 109 5.60 14.25 -13.37
C GLU A 109 6.42 14.49 -14.64
N GLU A 110 7.50 13.73 -14.86
CA GLU A 110 8.36 13.90 -16.04
C GLU A 110 7.66 13.41 -17.32
N GLN A 111 6.90 12.32 -17.21
CA GLN A 111 6.20 11.71 -18.34
C GLN A 111 4.72 12.08 -18.44
N HIS A 112 4.21 12.87 -17.48
CA HIS A 112 2.79 13.17 -17.34
C HIS A 112 1.93 11.91 -17.34
N GLN A 113 2.31 10.94 -16.50
CA GLN A 113 1.62 9.67 -16.35
C GLN A 113 1.32 9.37 -14.88
N ILE A 114 0.21 8.70 -14.66
CA ILE A 114 -0.12 8.05 -13.39
C ILE A 114 0.07 6.56 -13.60
N ARG A 115 1.00 5.94 -12.86
CA ARG A 115 1.31 4.52 -12.91
C ARG A 115 0.61 3.81 -11.76
N MET A 116 -0.03 2.69 -12.04
CA MET A 116 -0.66 1.82 -11.06
C MET A 116 -0.04 0.43 -11.14
N TYR A 117 0.70 0.02 -10.11
CA TYR A 117 1.05 -1.38 -9.91
C TYR A 117 -0.13 -2.05 -9.21
N PHE A 118 -0.55 -3.20 -9.70
CA PHE A 118 -1.65 -3.98 -9.15
C PHE A 118 -1.34 -5.46 -9.31
N HIS A 119 -2.06 -6.33 -8.62
CA HIS A 119 -1.82 -7.76 -8.77
C HIS A 119 -3.10 -8.53 -9.11
N CYS A 120 -2.90 -9.71 -9.65
CA CYS A 120 -3.96 -10.67 -9.95
C CYS A 120 -3.39 -12.09 -10.01
N PRO A 121 -4.25 -13.14 -9.91
CA PRO A 121 -3.91 -14.46 -10.41
C PRO A 121 -3.68 -14.38 -11.92
N ALA A 122 -2.45 -14.69 -12.39
CA ALA A 122 -2.07 -14.56 -13.78
C ALA A 122 -2.10 -15.90 -14.51
N GLN A 123 -2.58 -15.91 -15.78
CA GLN A 123 -2.59 -17.10 -16.64
C GLN A 123 -1.30 -17.19 -17.46
N GLY A 124 -0.74 -18.40 -17.57
CA GLY A 124 0.35 -18.69 -18.51
C GLY A 124 1.70 -18.04 -18.18
N ILE A 125 1.88 -17.56 -16.95
CA ILE A 125 3.15 -16.98 -16.49
C ILE A 125 3.59 -17.75 -15.23
N GLY A 126 4.59 -18.61 -15.39
CA GLY A 126 5.09 -19.50 -14.35
C GLY A 126 4.52 -20.92 -14.45
N GLU A 127 5.09 -21.84 -13.67
CA GLU A 127 4.70 -23.27 -13.67
C GLU A 127 3.38 -23.51 -12.92
N ASP A 128 2.97 -22.58 -12.05
CA ASP A 128 1.76 -22.71 -11.22
C ASP A 128 0.60 -21.91 -11.79
N ILE A 129 -0.47 -22.61 -12.17
CA ILE A 129 -1.74 -22.00 -12.56
C ILE A 129 -2.36 -21.34 -11.33
N GLY A 130 -2.43 -19.99 -11.38
CA GLY A 130 -3.05 -19.20 -10.31
C GLY A 130 -2.10 -18.46 -9.39
N GLU A 131 -0.80 -18.50 -9.61
CA GLU A 131 0.15 -17.65 -8.89
C GLU A 131 -0.15 -16.17 -9.12
N GLN A 132 -0.25 -15.41 -8.05
CA GLN A 132 -0.51 -13.97 -8.16
C GLN A 132 0.75 -13.22 -8.58
N LYS A 133 0.60 -12.39 -9.60
CA LYS A 133 1.68 -11.56 -10.16
C LYS A 133 1.31 -10.08 -10.11
N THR A 134 2.32 -9.23 -9.98
CA THR A 134 2.18 -7.80 -10.14
C THR A 134 2.30 -7.41 -11.61
N LEU A 135 1.39 -6.57 -12.07
CA LEU A 135 1.36 -5.93 -13.37
C LEU A 135 1.38 -4.40 -13.21
N LEU A 136 1.52 -3.69 -14.33
CA LEU A 136 1.47 -2.24 -14.41
C LEU A 136 0.35 -1.80 -15.34
N ALA A 137 -0.36 -0.74 -14.96
CA ALA A 137 -1.22 0.03 -15.85
C ALA A 137 -0.85 1.51 -15.76
N SER A 138 -1.07 2.26 -16.83
CA SER A 138 -0.81 3.70 -16.88
C SER A 138 -2.03 4.49 -17.33
N SER A 139 -2.11 5.74 -16.90
CA SER A 139 -3.19 6.67 -17.20
C SER A 139 -2.66 8.08 -17.35
N THR A 140 -3.36 8.92 -18.10
CA THR A 140 -3.10 10.37 -18.19
C THR A 140 -4.13 11.20 -17.42
N ASP A 141 -5.19 10.59 -16.90
CA ASP A 141 -6.25 11.27 -16.16
C ASP A 141 -6.51 10.68 -14.76
N GLY A 142 -5.92 9.51 -14.45
CA GLY A 142 -6.11 8.78 -13.21
C GLY A 142 -7.46 8.06 -13.11
N LEU A 143 -8.28 8.08 -14.15
CA LEU A 143 -9.60 7.44 -14.21
C LEU A 143 -9.60 6.24 -15.17
N HIS A 144 -8.94 6.37 -16.30
CA HIS A 144 -8.88 5.37 -17.36
C HIS A 144 -7.46 4.83 -17.47
N PHE A 145 -7.27 3.58 -17.06
CA PHE A 145 -5.97 2.93 -17.06
C PHE A 145 -5.83 1.94 -18.24
N THR A 146 -4.67 1.96 -18.88
CA THR A 146 -4.28 0.99 -19.90
C THR A 146 -3.27 0.02 -19.31
N PRO A 147 -3.62 -1.28 -19.17
CA PRO A 147 -2.70 -2.27 -18.60
C PRO A 147 -1.61 -2.67 -19.58
N GLN A 148 -0.40 -2.92 -19.07
CA GLN A 148 0.67 -3.62 -19.76
C GLN A 148 0.51 -5.12 -19.54
N LEU A 149 0.66 -5.91 -20.61
CA LEU A 149 0.49 -7.36 -20.56
C LEU A 149 1.83 -8.06 -20.25
N VAL A 150 2.51 -7.61 -19.20
CA VAL A 150 3.79 -8.15 -18.72
C VAL A 150 3.73 -8.28 -17.20
N ALA A 151 4.04 -9.46 -16.68
CA ALA A 151 4.20 -9.66 -15.25
C ALA A 151 5.54 -9.09 -14.79
N LEU A 152 5.52 -8.25 -13.77
CA LEU A 152 6.72 -7.60 -13.24
C LEU A 152 7.42 -8.45 -12.16
N GLY A 153 6.68 -9.35 -11.49
CA GLY A 153 7.17 -10.22 -10.43
C GLY A 153 6.05 -10.68 -9.51
N PRO A 154 6.35 -11.09 -8.26
CA PRO A 154 5.37 -11.55 -7.28
C PRO A 154 4.36 -10.48 -6.91
N ALA A 155 3.27 -10.87 -6.24
CA ALA A 155 2.17 -9.98 -5.89
C ALA A 155 2.53 -8.92 -4.82
N TYR A 156 1.68 -7.89 -4.73
CA TYR A 156 1.66 -6.86 -3.69
C TYR A 156 2.88 -5.94 -3.70
N TYR A 157 3.24 -5.36 -4.84
CA TYR A 157 4.29 -4.36 -4.87
C TYR A 157 3.92 -3.12 -4.08
N ARG A 158 4.93 -2.58 -3.35
CA ARG A 158 5.04 -1.19 -2.94
C ARG A 158 6.34 -0.67 -3.50
N VAL A 159 6.23 0.18 -4.51
CA VAL A 159 7.35 0.65 -5.32
C VAL A 159 7.93 1.92 -4.71
N PHE A 160 9.24 2.06 -4.76
CA PHE A 160 9.94 3.29 -4.42
C PHE A 160 11.13 3.50 -5.34
N ARG A 161 11.54 4.77 -5.46
CA ARG A 161 12.74 5.13 -6.18
C ARG A 161 13.82 5.55 -5.20
N TRP A 162 14.99 4.95 -5.31
CA TRP A 162 16.17 5.40 -4.60
C TRP A 162 17.30 5.64 -5.58
N ARG A 163 17.81 6.89 -5.60
CA ARG A 163 18.70 7.36 -6.67
C ARG A 163 18.03 7.16 -8.04
N ASN A 164 18.68 6.49 -8.98
CA ASN A 164 18.15 6.28 -10.34
C ASN A 164 17.62 4.85 -10.56
N THR A 165 17.24 4.15 -9.49
CA THR A 165 16.78 2.76 -9.55
C THR A 165 15.44 2.63 -8.85
N TYR A 166 14.54 1.87 -9.46
CA TYR A 166 13.26 1.49 -8.86
C TYR A 166 13.45 0.22 -8.03
N TYR A 167 12.86 0.22 -6.88
CA TYR A 167 12.79 -0.93 -5.98
C TYR A 167 11.34 -1.20 -5.64
N ALA A 168 11.05 -2.42 -5.23
CA ALA A 168 9.76 -2.79 -4.67
C ALA A 168 9.97 -3.71 -3.46
N ILE A 169 9.07 -3.63 -2.49
CA ILE A 169 8.83 -4.68 -1.53
C ILE A 169 7.54 -5.39 -1.94
N ALA A 170 7.58 -6.70 -2.01
CA ALA A 170 6.44 -7.54 -2.37
C ALA A 170 5.99 -8.40 -1.19
N ARG A 171 4.94 -9.20 -1.41
CA ARG A 171 4.41 -10.14 -0.42
C ARG A 171 5.55 -10.92 0.25
N THR A 172 5.38 -11.20 1.55
CA THR A 172 6.33 -11.88 2.44
C THR A 172 7.66 -11.15 2.66
N GLY A 173 7.79 -9.89 2.19
CA GLY A 173 8.96 -9.07 2.44
C GLY A 173 10.12 -9.27 1.46
N VAL A 174 9.87 -9.83 0.27
CA VAL A 174 10.90 -9.92 -0.76
C VAL A 174 11.12 -8.54 -1.40
N PHE A 175 12.39 -8.13 -1.50
CA PHE A 175 12.79 -6.92 -2.22
C PHE A 175 13.13 -7.25 -3.66
N LEU A 176 12.79 -6.31 -4.53
CA LEU A 176 13.05 -6.41 -5.97
C LEU A 176 13.57 -5.07 -6.48
N ARG A 177 14.23 -5.07 -7.64
CA ARG A 177 14.67 -3.84 -8.31
C ARG A 177 14.48 -3.89 -9.82
N SER A 178 14.28 -2.71 -10.43
CA SER A 178 14.21 -2.49 -11.87
C SER A 178 14.89 -1.17 -12.23
N ARG A 179 15.40 -1.05 -13.45
CA ARG A 179 15.99 0.20 -13.93
C ARG A 179 14.95 1.27 -14.23
N ASP A 180 13.81 0.86 -14.77
CA ASP A 180 12.78 1.74 -15.35
C ASP A 180 11.43 1.66 -14.63
N GLY A 181 11.25 0.66 -13.74
CA GLY A 181 9.99 0.43 -13.03
C GLY A 181 8.86 -0.14 -13.91
N VAL A 182 9.12 -0.42 -15.18
CA VAL A 182 8.12 -0.93 -16.15
C VAL A 182 8.48 -2.29 -16.73
N SER A 183 9.74 -2.69 -16.65
CA SER A 183 10.23 -4.02 -16.99
C SER A 183 10.22 -4.94 -15.78
N PRO A 184 10.25 -6.28 -15.96
CA PRO A 184 10.33 -7.23 -14.86
C PRO A 184 11.44 -6.91 -13.87
N PHE A 185 11.12 -7.02 -12.59
CA PHE A 185 12.04 -6.70 -11.50
C PHE A 185 12.94 -7.90 -11.17
N GLU A 186 14.23 -7.64 -10.95
CA GLU A 186 15.20 -8.60 -10.41
C GLU A 186 14.91 -8.85 -8.94
N GLN A 187 14.81 -10.12 -8.53
CA GLN A 187 14.57 -10.49 -7.15
C GLN A 187 15.86 -10.34 -6.30
N GLY A 188 15.70 -9.82 -5.10
CA GLY A 188 16.73 -9.60 -4.12
C GLY A 188 16.49 -10.32 -2.79
N PRO A 189 16.89 -9.71 -1.66
CA PRO A 189 16.76 -10.33 -0.34
C PRO A 189 15.30 -10.38 0.11
N THR A 190 14.95 -11.40 0.87
CA THR A 190 13.72 -11.44 1.66
C THR A 190 14.03 -10.99 3.08
N LEU A 191 13.32 -9.95 3.55
CA LEU A 191 13.43 -9.42 4.90
C LEU A 191 12.10 -9.63 5.64
N PHE A 192 12.07 -9.42 6.95
CA PHE A 192 10.86 -9.56 7.80
C PHE A 192 10.35 -11.00 7.95
N ASN A 193 11.22 -11.99 7.83
CA ASN A 193 10.93 -13.42 7.94
C ASN A 193 11.61 -14.09 9.14
N ASP A 194 11.93 -13.30 10.18
CA ASP A 194 12.63 -13.78 11.37
C ASP A 194 11.80 -14.77 12.20
N ASP A 195 10.48 -14.67 12.12
CA ASP A 195 9.54 -15.60 12.74
C ASP A 195 8.58 -16.17 11.68
N PRO A 196 8.61 -17.49 11.41
CA PRO A 196 7.75 -18.11 10.41
C PRO A 196 6.26 -18.07 10.76
N LYS A 197 5.90 -17.74 12.01
CA LYS A 197 4.50 -17.56 12.45
C LYS A 197 3.98 -16.14 12.21
N LEU A 198 4.86 -15.20 11.91
CA LEU A 198 4.57 -13.78 11.76
C LEU A 198 4.99 -13.32 10.36
N VAL A 199 4.12 -13.53 9.39
CA VAL A 199 4.41 -13.25 7.98
C VAL A 199 4.00 -11.82 7.61
N LEU A 200 4.88 -11.06 6.97
CA LEU A 200 4.54 -9.75 6.43
C LEU A 200 3.35 -9.89 5.46
N ARG A 201 2.24 -9.19 5.76
CA ARG A 201 1.03 -9.18 4.93
C ARG A 201 1.15 -8.16 3.80
N HIS A 202 1.08 -6.89 4.17
CA HIS A 202 1.20 -5.73 3.30
C HIS A 202 2.14 -4.72 3.90
N ALA A 203 2.76 -3.92 3.04
CA ALA A 203 3.67 -2.86 3.45
C ALA A 203 3.29 -1.52 2.80
N ALA A 204 3.81 -0.45 3.36
CA ALA A 204 3.99 0.85 2.73
C ALA A 204 5.43 1.29 2.93
N VAL A 205 5.92 2.13 2.05
CA VAL A 205 7.32 2.56 2.05
C VAL A 205 7.43 4.08 2.01
N ASP A 206 8.44 4.59 2.71
CA ASP A 206 8.81 6.00 2.71
C ASP A 206 10.33 6.15 2.66
N VAL A 207 10.83 6.84 1.65
CA VAL A 207 12.26 7.05 1.42
C VAL A 207 12.65 8.47 1.79
N GLN A 208 13.57 8.61 2.73
CA GLN A 208 14.14 9.89 3.12
C GLN A 208 15.68 9.81 3.04
N GLY A 209 16.25 10.35 1.98
CA GLY A 209 17.67 10.23 1.68
C GLY A 209 18.09 8.77 1.49
N ASP A 210 19.00 8.28 2.32
CA ASP A 210 19.47 6.89 2.31
C ASP A 210 18.78 6.03 3.39
N ARG A 211 17.60 6.42 3.88
CA ARG A 211 16.78 5.65 4.81
C ARG A 211 15.44 5.30 4.20
N LEU A 212 15.11 4.01 4.23
CA LEU A 212 13.79 3.48 3.92
C LEU A 212 13.06 3.16 5.22
N SER A 213 11.88 3.74 5.39
CA SER A 213 10.91 3.37 6.42
C SER A 213 9.89 2.41 5.80
N VAL A 214 9.73 1.24 6.39
CA VAL A 214 8.75 0.23 5.97
C VAL A 214 7.69 0.12 7.05
N TYR A 215 6.48 0.56 6.72
CA TYR A 215 5.28 0.37 7.55
C TYR A 215 4.59 -0.91 7.09
N TYR A 216 4.23 -1.80 7.99
CA TYR A 216 3.66 -3.10 7.60
C TYR A 216 2.79 -3.71 8.69
N SER A 217 1.92 -4.64 8.28
CA SER A 217 1.21 -5.53 9.19
C SER A 217 1.67 -6.98 8.99
N ARG A 218 1.39 -7.82 9.99
CA ARG A 218 1.79 -9.24 9.94
C ARG A 218 0.62 -10.16 10.20
N ILE A 219 0.49 -11.16 9.38
CA ILE A 219 -0.35 -12.34 9.64
C ILE A 219 0.18 -13.02 10.90
N GLY A 220 -0.71 -13.43 11.79
CA GLY A 220 -0.39 -14.08 13.06
C GLY A 220 -0.30 -13.13 14.25
N ASP A 221 -0.20 -11.81 14.05
CA ASP A 221 -0.27 -10.83 15.16
C ASP A 221 -1.67 -10.83 15.83
N ALA A 222 -1.69 -10.61 17.15
CA ALA A 222 -2.89 -10.51 17.97
C ALA A 222 -2.81 -9.26 18.89
N PRO A 223 -3.50 -8.16 18.55
CA PRO A 223 -4.19 -7.86 17.30
C PRO A 223 -3.20 -7.62 16.15
N GLU A 224 -3.63 -7.81 14.89
CA GLU A 224 -2.88 -7.32 13.74
C GLU A 224 -2.85 -5.80 13.77
N ARG A 225 -1.65 -5.22 13.57
CA ARG A 225 -1.34 -3.81 13.83
C ARG A 225 -0.30 -3.30 12.84
N ILE A 226 -0.17 -1.99 12.75
CA ILE A 226 0.85 -1.37 11.91
C ILE A 226 2.16 -1.24 12.69
N LEU A 227 3.20 -1.80 12.12
CA LEU A 227 4.58 -1.80 12.59
C LEU A 227 5.44 -0.93 11.68
N LEU A 228 6.59 -0.48 12.17
CA LEU A 228 7.62 0.25 11.43
C LEU A 228 8.98 -0.39 11.66
N SER A 229 9.70 -0.63 10.59
CA SER A 229 11.14 -0.93 10.59
C SER A 229 11.87 0.01 9.64
N HIS A 230 13.14 0.29 9.93
CA HIS A 230 14.00 1.09 9.09
C HIS A 230 15.07 0.23 8.41
N ILE A 231 15.42 0.61 7.19
CA ILE A 231 16.51 0.02 6.42
C ILE A 231 17.45 1.14 5.99
N ALA A 232 18.74 1.02 6.29
CA ALA A 232 19.76 1.89 5.72
C ALA A 232 20.02 1.44 4.27
N LEU A 233 19.65 2.27 3.32
CA LEU A 233 19.87 2.01 1.89
C LEU A 233 21.36 2.16 1.55
N LYS A 234 21.93 1.12 0.96
CA LYS A 234 23.33 1.04 0.53
C LYS A 234 23.40 0.45 -0.87
N PRO A 235 24.48 0.74 -1.65
CA PRO A 235 24.61 0.18 -3.01
C PRO A 235 24.53 -1.35 -3.06
N GLU A 236 25.06 -2.03 -2.05
CA GLU A 236 24.96 -3.50 -1.92
C GLU A 236 23.59 -3.89 -1.37
N TRP A 237 22.56 -3.71 -2.16
CA TRP A 237 21.18 -3.94 -1.77
C TRP A 237 20.87 -5.36 -1.29
N MET A 238 21.63 -6.36 -1.77
CA MET A 238 21.55 -7.75 -1.28
C MET A 238 21.94 -7.90 0.19
N LYS A 239 22.58 -6.88 0.79
CA LYS A 239 23.00 -6.85 2.19
C LYS A 239 22.11 -5.97 3.07
N TRP A 240 21.02 -5.46 2.55
CA TRP A 240 20.09 -4.68 3.36
C TRP A 240 19.56 -5.49 4.54
N LYS A 241 19.33 -4.79 5.64
CA LYS A 241 18.79 -5.37 6.87
C LYS A 241 17.76 -4.41 7.47
N ALA A 242 16.65 -4.97 7.89
CA ALA A 242 15.64 -4.23 8.62
C ALA A 242 16.03 -4.11 10.11
N SER A 243 15.69 -2.98 10.72
CA SER A 243 15.72 -2.84 12.18
C SER A 243 14.64 -3.71 12.84
N ALA A 244 14.76 -3.95 14.14
CA ALA A 244 13.66 -4.49 14.92
C ALA A 244 12.39 -3.61 14.74
N PRO A 245 11.18 -4.23 14.70
CA PRO A 245 9.94 -3.50 14.52
C PRO A 245 9.56 -2.68 15.75
N VAL A 246 9.01 -1.49 15.52
CA VAL A 246 8.32 -0.71 16.54
C VAL A 246 6.84 -0.60 16.19
N LYS A 247 5.95 -0.60 17.20
CA LYS A 247 4.53 -0.39 17.00
C LYS A 247 4.26 1.07 16.63
N VAL A 248 3.53 1.30 15.54
CA VAL A 248 3.03 2.62 15.14
C VAL A 248 1.57 2.79 15.54
N LEU A 249 0.70 1.84 15.12
CA LEU A 249 -0.73 1.94 15.32
C LEU A 249 -1.32 0.56 15.61
N ALA A 250 -2.24 0.50 16.57
CA ALA A 250 -3.03 -0.69 16.87
C ALA A 250 -4.51 -0.30 16.97
N PRO A 251 -5.46 -1.23 16.88
CA PRO A 251 -6.88 -0.94 17.10
C PRO A 251 -7.12 -0.36 18.50
N GLU A 252 -7.74 0.82 18.56
CA GLU A 252 -8.06 1.52 19.81
C GLU A 252 -9.50 2.01 19.87
N THR A 253 -10.19 2.04 18.72
CA THR A 253 -11.56 2.53 18.58
C THR A 253 -12.48 1.46 18.03
N ALA A 254 -13.80 1.62 18.23
CA ALA A 254 -14.80 0.67 17.70
C ALA A 254 -14.80 0.57 16.17
N PHE A 255 -14.49 1.65 15.46
CA PHE A 255 -14.39 1.57 14.00
C PHE A 255 -13.13 0.82 13.52
N GLU A 256 -12.11 0.69 14.36
CA GLU A 256 -10.90 -0.10 14.12
C GLU A 256 -11.06 -1.57 14.57
N GLY A 257 -12.19 -1.90 15.20
CA GLY A 257 -12.48 -3.24 15.71
C GLY A 257 -11.92 -3.52 17.10
N ALA A 258 -11.55 -2.49 17.89
CA ALA A 258 -11.02 -2.69 19.24
C ALA A 258 -12.03 -3.34 20.20
N ASP A 259 -13.33 -3.29 19.88
CA ASP A 259 -14.43 -3.95 20.59
C ASP A 259 -14.60 -5.44 20.20
N GLN A 260 -13.84 -5.92 19.22
CA GLN A 260 -13.87 -7.32 18.77
C GLN A 260 -12.84 -8.17 19.52
N PRO A 261 -13.02 -9.50 19.57
CA PRO A 261 -12.08 -10.41 20.22
C PRO A 261 -10.65 -10.25 19.71
N ASN A 262 -9.69 -10.21 20.64
CA ASN A 262 -8.27 -10.18 20.28
C ASN A 262 -7.79 -11.59 19.94
N GLN A 263 -7.64 -11.87 18.66
CA GLN A 263 -7.24 -13.17 18.11
C GLN A 263 -6.13 -13.00 17.06
N PRO A 264 -5.26 -14.01 16.89
CA PRO A 264 -4.28 -14.00 15.80
C PRO A 264 -4.97 -13.86 14.45
N SER A 265 -4.41 -13.01 13.60
CA SER A 265 -4.92 -12.84 12.25
C SER A 265 -4.53 -14.03 11.35
N ASN A 266 -5.40 -14.35 10.39
CA ASN A 266 -5.17 -15.40 9.40
C ASN A 266 -4.92 -14.79 8.01
N GLU A 267 -4.34 -15.58 7.12
CA GLU A 267 -4.23 -15.25 5.70
C GLU A 267 -5.63 -15.20 5.05
N GLY A 268 -5.76 -14.37 4.02
CA GLY A 268 -6.96 -14.28 3.20
C GLY A 268 -7.94 -13.20 3.64
N VAL A 269 -9.12 -13.24 3.00
CA VAL A 269 -10.21 -12.29 3.21
C VAL A 269 -10.82 -12.43 4.60
N VAL A 270 -11.26 -11.31 5.16
CA VAL A 270 -12.08 -11.26 6.36
C VAL A 270 -13.43 -10.66 6.01
N HIS A 271 -14.50 -11.36 6.38
CA HIS A 271 -15.86 -10.85 6.33
C HIS A 271 -16.28 -10.36 7.71
N GLY A 272 -16.84 -9.15 7.75
CA GLY A 272 -17.22 -8.49 8.99
C GLY A 272 -16.06 -7.86 9.76
N LYS A 273 -16.37 -7.35 10.96
CA LYS A 273 -15.40 -6.64 11.79
C LYS A 273 -14.56 -7.58 12.63
N VAL A 274 -13.26 -7.34 12.65
CA VAL A 274 -12.28 -8.02 13.51
C VAL A 274 -11.33 -7.00 14.14
N ASN A 275 -10.66 -7.37 15.22
CA ASN A 275 -9.69 -6.52 15.92
C ASN A 275 -8.35 -6.50 15.15
N GLN A 276 -8.31 -5.79 14.00
CA GLN A 276 -7.15 -5.81 13.12
C GLN A 276 -7.04 -4.51 12.30
N LEU A 277 -5.81 -3.98 12.16
CA LEU A 277 -5.44 -2.96 11.19
C LEU A 277 -4.53 -3.56 10.13
N ARG A 278 -4.82 -3.27 8.86
CA ARG A 278 -4.14 -3.86 7.69
C ARG A 278 -3.76 -2.79 6.67
N ASP A 279 -3.04 -3.18 5.64
CA ASP A 279 -2.82 -2.47 4.39
C ASP A 279 -2.40 -1.01 4.56
N PRO A 280 -1.27 -0.73 5.21
CA PRO A 280 -0.79 0.64 5.33
C PRO A 280 -0.48 1.25 3.96
N ALA A 281 -0.69 2.56 3.84
CA ALA A 281 -0.20 3.38 2.75
C ALA A 281 0.31 4.71 3.29
N ILE A 282 1.38 5.24 2.71
CA ILE A 282 1.97 6.53 3.11
C ILE A 282 1.67 7.59 2.05
N PHE A 283 1.29 8.75 2.52
CA PHE A 283 1.09 9.93 1.68
C PHE A 283 1.75 11.15 2.32
N HIS A 284 2.35 12.00 1.49
CA HIS A 284 3.01 13.24 1.93
C HIS A 284 2.36 14.47 1.33
N GLU A 285 2.08 15.46 2.14
CA GLU A 285 1.67 16.79 1.68
C GLU A 285 2.08 17.88 2.67
N GLY A 286 2.64 18.98 2.15
CA GLY A 286 2.93 20.16 2.97
C GLY A 286 3.90 19.91 4.13
N GLY A 287 4.80 18.96 4.00
CA GLY A 287 5.74 18.58 5.08
C GLY A 287 5.14 17.62 6.12
N THR A 288 3.88 17.25 5.96
CA THR A 288 3.18 16.29 6.82
C THR A 288 3.15 14.90 6.19
N THR A 289 3.33 13.87 7.00
CA THR A 289 3.20 12.47 6.61
C THR A 289 1.87 11.93 7.10
N TYR A 290 1.13 11.29 6.22
CA TYR A 290 -0.14 10.64 6.52
C TYR A 290 -0.02 9.13 6.33
N LEU A 291 -0.63 8.38 7.25
CA LEU A 291 -0.79 6.93 7.18
C LEU A 291 -2.26 6.61 6.90
N LEU A 292 -2.52 5.98 5.76
CA LEU A 292 -3.81 5.36 5.48
C LEU A 292 -3.74 3.88 5.86
N TYR A 293 -4.85 3.29 6.27
CA TYR A 293 -4.91 1.89 6.69
C TYR A 293 -6.32 1.33 6.61
N SER A 294 -6.43 0.03 6.37
CA SER A 294 -7.71 -0.69 6.45
C SER A 294 -8.05 -0.95 7.92
N VAL A 295 -9.32 -0.75 8.29
CA VAL A 295 -9.81 -0.84 9.67
C VAL A 295 -10.74 -2.03 9.88
N ALA A 296 -10.75 -2.54 11.12
CA ALA A 296 -11.56 -3.68 11.54
C ALA A 296 -11.42 -4.88 10.58
N GLY A 297 -10.19 -5.20 10.20
CA GLY A 297 -9.86 -6.07 9.10
C GLY A 297 -9.88 -5.30 7.77
N GLU A 298 -10.94 -5.43 7.00
CA GLU A 298 -11.11 -4.79 5.70
C GLU A 298 -12.49 -4.11 5.57
N SER A 299 -13.01 -3.58 6.70
CA SER A 299 -14.37 -3.00 6.79
C SER A 299 -14.44 -1.50 6.52
N GLY A 300 -13.33 -0.88 6.14
CA GLY A 300 -13.24 0.54 5.81
C GLY A 300 -11.79 1.00 5.70
N ILE A 301 -11.60 2.26 5.31
CA ILE A 301 -10.28 2.90 5.24
C ILE A 301 -10.29 4.13 6.15
N ALA A 302 -9.21 4.26 6.95
CA ALA A 302 -8.98 5.40 7.81
C ALA A 302 -7.65 6.09 7.48
N ILE A 303 -7.45 7.29 8.03
CA ILE A 303 -6.25 8.11 7.87
C ILE A 303 -5.81 8.69 9.20
N ALA A 304 -4.50 8.74 9.43
CA ALA A 304 -3.88 9.39 10.57
C ALA A 304 -2.69 10.26 10.12
N GLU A 305 -2.46 11.36 10.81
CA GLU A 305 -1.23 12.16 10.69
C GLU A 305 -0.14 11.53 11.56
N LEU A 306 1.06 11.34 11.03
CA LEU A 306 2.23 10.89 11.78
C LEU A 306 3.04 12.11 12.27
N ARG A 307 3.08 12.34 13.58
CA ARG A 307 3.79 13.44 14.24
C ARG A 307 5.03 12.97 14.97
#